data_dfe60b1063889cd1cf1ca13c0965204b
#
_entry.id   dfe60b1063889cd1cf1ca13c0965204b
#
_cell.length_a   1.000
_cell.length_b   1.000
_cell.length_c   1.000
_cell.angle_alpha   90.00
_cell.angle_beta   90.00
_cell.angle_gamma   90.00
#
_symmetry.space_group_name_H-M   'P 1'
#
loop_
_entity.id
_entity.type
_entity.pdbx_description
1 polymer ?
#
loop_
_entity_poly.entity_id
_entity_poly.type
_entity_poly.pdbx_seq_one_letter_code
_entity_poly.pdbx_strand_id
1 'polypeptide(L)'
;MVKLHQEGLIDKLIDVQSFDKVAAESIASDQTHQEVSAVDYASAVHTGSAVHALDIVILSALEVDVNFNVNVLVGSDGVIRGAIGGHPDTAEDSALSIIVCPLLRGRIPCVVPKVTTLITPGKGVDVVVTEYGIAVNPARPEIAERLAAAGLKIVDIKDLAAKATSIIGTPDPLPFGDRVVGVVMSRHGEILDRIHNIVE
;
A
#
# COMPACT_ATOMS: atom_id res chain seq x y z
N MET A 1 15.40 8.31 4.43
CA MET A 1 15.88 8.62 3.07
C MET A 1 17.02 9.63 3.13
N VAL A 2 16.88 10.81 3.78
CA VAL A 2 17.92 11.86 3.85
C VAL A 2 19.28 11.33 4.30
N LYS A 3 19.34 10.51 5.35
CA LYS A 3 20.60 9.90 5.79
C LYS A 3 21.27 9.04 4.72
N LEU A 4 20.51 8.25 3.97
CA LEU A 4 21.04 7.42 2.86
C LEU A 4 21.58 8.30 1.73
N HIS A 5 20.93 9.42 1.48
CA HIS A 5 21.38 10.41 0.51
C HIS A 5 22.69 11.07 0.95
N GLN A 6 22.80 11.49 2.22
CA GLN A 6 24.03 12.06 2.80
C GLN A 6 25.19 11.07 2.82
N GLU A 7 24.93 9.77 2.91
CA GLU A 7 25.93 8.70 2.83
C GLU A 7 26.28 8.30 1.38
N GLY A 8 25.69 8.98 0.37
CA GLY A 8 25.97 8.72 -1.06
C GLY A 8 25.36 7.42 -1.59
N LEU A 9 24.38 6.84 -0.88
CA LEU A 9 23.68 5.62 -1.31
C LEU A 9 22.47 5.92 -2.21
N ILE A 10 22.02 7.17 -2.24
CA ILE A 10 20.94 7.69 -3.07
C ILE A 10 21.41 9.03 -3.64
N ASP A 11 21.37 9.17 -4.95
CA ASP A 11 21.88 10.38 -5.64
C ASP A 11 20.91 11.55 -5.57
N LYS A 12 19.60 11.30 -5.53
CA LYS A 12 18.55 12.33 -5.57
C LYS A 12 17.35 11.93 -4.75
N LEU A 13 16.74 12.90 -4.08
CA LEU A 13 15.45 12.76 -3.40
C LEU A 13 14.38 13.56 -4.13
N ILE A 14 13.20 12.98 -4.26
CA ILE A 14 12.01 13.65 -4.81
C ILE A 14 10.87 13.42 -3.82
N ASP A 15 10.32 14.52 -3.30
CA ASP A 15 9.23 14.51 -2.33
C ASP A 15 8.00 15.22 -2.88
N VAL A 16 6.83 14.65 -2.61
CA VAL A 16 5.54 15.36 -2.75
C VAL A 16 5.13 15.97 -1.42
N GLN A 17 5.51 15.31 -0.33
CA GLN A 17 5.17 15.71 1.02
C GLN A 17 6.22 15.20 2.01
N SER A 18 6.77 16.11 2.81
CA SER A 18 7.70 15.77 3.89
C SER A 18 6.94 15.43 5.17
N PHE A 19 7.26 14.29 5.78
CA PHE A 19 6.59 13.78 6.99
C PHE A 19 7.38 14.03 8.27
N ASP A 20 8.61 14.50 8.18
CA ASP A 20 9.44 14.81 9.33
C ASP A 20 10.30 16.07 9.13
N LYS A 21 10.83 16.60 10.25
CA LYS A 21 11.65 17.80 10.26
C LYS A 21 12.94 17.66 9.44
N VAL A 22 13.56 16.48 9.45
CA VAL A 22 14.82 16.25 8.73
C VAL A 22 14.61 16.32 7.23
N ALA A 23 13.50 15.74 6.72
CA ALA A 23 13.13 15.83 5.32
C ALA A 23 12.85 17.28 4.91
N ALA A 24 12.07 18.04 5.71
CA ALA A 24 11.75 19.43 5.45
C ALA A 24 13.00 20.35 5.44
N GLU A 25 13.93 20.13 6.37
CA GLU A 25 15.20 20.88 6.42
C GLU A 25 16.09 20.52 5.21
N SER A 26 16.08 19.26 4.78
CA SER A 26 16.84 18.80 3.61
C SER A 26 16.33 19.46 2.32
N ILE A 27 15.01 19.52 2.09
CA ILE A 27 14.41 20.24 0.92
C ILE A 27 14.86 21.70 0.90
N ALA A 28 14.91 22.36 2.05
CA ALA A 28 15.27 23.76 2.15
C ALA A 28 16.76 24.06 1.87
N SER A 29 17.65 23.07 2.05
CA SER A 29 19.10 23.26 2.03
C SER A 29 19.86 22.45 0.98
N ASP A 30 19.28 21.37 0.44
CA ASP A 30 19.93 20.46 -0.49
C ASP A 30 19.28 20.58 -1.89
N GLN A 31 20.03 21.05 -2.87
CA GLN A 31 19.54 21.23 -4.25
C GLN A 31 19.22 19.90 -4.96
N THR A 32 19.70 18.79 -4.47
CA THR A 32 19.41 17.44 -4.99
C THR A 32 18.20 16.81 -4.34
N HIS A 33 17.59 17.47 -3.33
CA HIS A 33 16.31 17.13 -2.75
C HIS A 33 15.24 18.08 -3.28
N GLN A 34 14.33 17.60 -4.12
CA GLN A 34 13.36 18.39 -4.84
C GLN A 34 11.93 18.07 -4.43
N GLU A 35 11.15 19.10 -4.17
CA GLU A 35 9.69 18.99 -4.05
C GLU A 35 9.06 19.02 -5.45
N VAL A 36 8.11 18.12 -5.70
CA VAL A 36 7.34 18.04 -6.95
C VAL A 36 5.85 18.04 -6.67
N SER A 37 5.06 18.41 -7.68
CA SER A 37 3.60 18.34 -7.55
C SER A 37 3.11 16.89 -7.55
N ALA A 38 1.89 16.66 -7.05
CA ALA A 38 1.24 15.35 -7.13
C ALA A 38 1.04 14.90 -8.60
N VAL A 39 0.92 15.83 -9.54
CA VAL A 39 0.83 15.55 -10.97
C VAL A 39 2.15 15.00 -11.50
N ASP A 40 3.26 15.65 -11.18
CA ASP A 40 4.59 15.22 -11.61
C ASP A 40 5.02 13.91 -10.92
N TYR A 41 4.46 13.62 -9.77
CA TYR A 41 4.72 12.39 -9.03
C TYR A 41 3.96 11.19 -9.60
N ALA A 42 2.62 11.23 -9.63
CA ALA A 42 1.81 10.02 -9.82
C ALA A 42 0.61 10.17 -10.77
N SER A 43 0.55 11.23 -11.60
CA SER A 43 -0.54 11.37 -12.56
C SER A 43 -0.42 10.35 -13.69
N ALA A 44 -1.44 9.53 -13.86
CA ALA A 44 -1.54 8.56 -14.94
C ALA A 44 -1.56 9.17 -16.35
N VAL A 45 -2.05 10.39 -16.45
CA VAL A 45 -2.25 11.09 -17.74
C VAL A 45 -1.13 12.07 -18.07
N HIS A 46 -0.24 12.35 -17.11
CA HIS A 46 0.90 13.25 -17.33
C HIS A 46 2.12 12.43 -17.75
N THR A 47 2.53 12.55 -19.00
CA THR A 47 3.62 11.72 -19.59
C THR A 47 4.99 11.89 -18.94
N GLY A 48 5.22 12.99 -18.21
CA GLY A 48 6.45 13.26 -17.45
C GLY A 48 6.39 12.82 -15.98
N SER A 49 5.32 12.18 -15.55
CA SER A 49 5.15 11.75 -14.17
C SER A 49 6.17 10.69 -13.76
N ALA A 50 6.75 10.83 -12.56
CA ALA A 50 7.78 9.92 -12.04
C ALA A 50 7.29 8.46 -11.94
N VAL A 51 6.00 8.27 -11.73
CA VAL A 51 5.38 6.94 -11.60
C VAL A 51 5.62 6.05 -12.83
N HIS A 52 5.72 6.62 -14.03
CA HIS A 52 5.94 5.85 -15.25
C HIS A 52 7.36 5.27 -15.40
N ALA A 53 8.30 5.69 -14.56
CA ALA A 53 9.68 5.20 -14.55
C ALA A 53 10.03 4.52 -13.20
N LEU A 54 9.03 4.15 -12.42
CA LEU A 54 9.23 3.62 -11.08
C LEU A 54 9.58 2.13 -11.12
N ASP A 55 10.80 1.78 -10.74
CA ASP A 55 11.24 0.38 -10.69
C ASP A 55 10.61 -0.36 -9.51
N ILE A 56 10.63 0.25 -8.32
CA ILE A 56 10.15 -0.38 -7.09
C ILE A 56 9.34 0.62 -6.28
N VAL A 57 8.17 0.20 -5.83
CA VAL A 57 7.40 0.92 -4.82
C VAL A 57 7.25 0.09 -3.55
N ILE A 58 7.42 0.73 -2.40
CA ILE A 58 7.16 0.14 -1.08
C ILE A 58 6.04 0.95 -0.43
N LEU A 59 4.93 0.27 -0.17
CA LEU A 59 3.69 0.86 0.33
C LEU A 59 3.27 0.19 1.63
N SER A 60 2.52 0.91 2.46
CA SER A 60 1.92 0.37 3.67
C SER A 60 0.46 -0.01 3.42
N ALA A 61 -0.16 -0.74 4.38
CA ALA A 61 -1.58 -1.06 4.34
C ALA A 61 -2.22 -0.91 5.72
N LEU A 62 -3.50 -0.52 5.76
CA LEU A 62 -4.37 -0.81 6.90
C LEU A 62 -4.78 -2.27 6.87
N GLU A 63 -5.20 -2.74 5.70
CA GLU A 63 -5.56 -4.14 5.43
C GLU A 63 -5.05 -4.56 4.05
N VAL A 64 -4.70 -5.83 3.93
CA VAL A 64 -4.49 -6.52 2.65
C VAL A 64 -5.25 -7.84 2.68
N ASP A 65 -5.95 -8.19 1.60
CA ASP A 65 -6.73 -9.42 1.57
C ASP A 65 -6.04 -10.56 0.81
N VAL A 66 -6.68 -11.73 0.85
CA VAL A 66 -6.17 -12.96 0.20
C VAL A 66 -6.11 -12.89 -1.33
N ASN A 67 -6.66 -11.84 -1.93
CA ASN A 67 -6.56 -11.52 -3.35
C ASN A 67 -5.58 -10.37 -3.61
N PHE A 68 -4.75 -10.00 -2.62
CA PHE A 68 -3.79 -8.90 -2.68
C PHE A 68 -4.43 -7.50 -2.80
N ASN A 69 -5.74 -7.37 -2.68
CA ASN A 69 -6.38 -6.06 -2.61
C ASN A 69 -5.96 -5.33 -1.34
N VAL A 70 -5.79 -4.01 -1.44
CA VAL A 70 -5.29 -3.19 -0.32
C VAL A 70 -6.29 -2.10 0.05
N ASN A 71 -6.47 -1.91 1.35
CA ASN A 71 -7.16 -0.81 1.99
C ASN A 71 -6.17 0.07 2.74
N VAL A 72 -6.18 1.36 2.48
CA VAL A 72 -5.39 2.40 3.19
C VAL A 72 -6.27 3.52 3.74
N LEU A 73 -7.60 3.41 3.62
CA LEU A 73 -8.53 4.50 3.86
C LEU A 73 -9.41 4.29 5.09
N VAL A 74 -10.17 3.19 5.11
CA VAL A 74 -11.19 2.93 6.14
C VAL A 74 -10.61 1.99 7.20
N GLY A 75 -10.62 2.43 8.45
CA GLY A 75 -10.20 1.58 9.59
C GLY A 75 -11.20 0.48 9.89
N SER A 76 -10.79 -0.50 10.71
CA SER A 76 -11.63 -1.62 11.16
C SER A 76 -12.84 -1.22 12.00
N ASP A 77 -12.95 0.05 12.37
CA ASP A 77 -14.09 0.68 13.06
C ASP A 77 -14.97 1.51 12.11
N GLY A 78 -14.73 1.45 10.79
CA GLY A 78 -15.46 2.20 9.77
C GLY A 78 -15.08 3.67 9.66
N VAL A 79 -14.11 4.14 10.44
CA VAL A 79 -13.65 5.53 10.40
C VAL A 79 -12.64 5.73 9.28
N ILE A 80 -12.79 6.78 8.47
CA ILE A 80 -11.79 7.18 7.48
C ILE A 80 -10.56 7.72 8.23
N ARG A 81 -9.43 7.01 8.11
CA ARG A 81 -8.20 7.31 8.85
C ARG A 81 -7.06 7.78 7.96
N GLY A 82 -7.19 7.68 6.67
CA GLY A 82 -6.13 7.99 5.74
C GLY A 82 -6.64 8.67 4.48
N ALA A 83 -5.76 8.74 3.51
CA ALA A 83 -6.05 9.22 2.17
C ALA A 83 -5.49 8.23 1.15
N ILE A 84 -6.10 8.16 -0.02
CA ILE A 84 -5.68 7.27 -1.10
C ILE A 84 -4.29 7.68 -1.60
N GLY A 85 -4.08 8.99 -1.82
CA GLY A 85 -2.83 9.50 -2.38
C GLY A 85 -2.51 8.86 -3.72
N GLY A 86 -1.23 8.65 -3.98
CA GLY A 86 -0.73 7.92 -5.15
C GLY A 86 -0.61 6.40 -4.96
N HIS A 87 -1.18 5.83 -3.90
CA HIS A 87 -1.00 4.41 -3.57
C HIS A 87 -1.41 3.47 -4.72
N PRO A 88 -2.64 3.54 -5.31
CA PRO A 88 -3.00 2.68 -6.42
C PRO A 88 -2.19 2.97 -7.69
N ASP A 89 -1.86 4.25 -7.96
CA ASP A 89 -1.15 4.67 -9.16
C ASP A 89 0.29 4.18 -9.18
N THR A 90 1.00 4.33 -8.04
CA THR A 90 2.37 3.83 -7.91
C THR A 90 2.44 2.30 -7.86
N ALA A 91 1.44 1.63 -7.30
CA ALA A 91 1.36 0.18 -7.32
C ALA A 91 1.14 -0.36 -8.73
N GLU A 92 0.28 0.29 -9.52
CA GLU A 92 -0.05 -0.17 -10.88
C GLU A 92 1.08 0.03 -11.89
N ASP A 93 1.84 1.14 -11.78
CA ASP A 93 2.87 1.49 -12.77
C ASP A 93 4.29 1.01 -12.39
N SER A 94 4.55 0.66 -11.12
CA SER A 94 5.87 0.16 -10.74
C SER A 94 6.19 -1.21 -11.33
N ALA A 95 7.45 -1.46 -11.65
CA ALA A 95 7.89 -2.78 -12.10
C ALA A 95 7.82 -3.84 -10.98
N LEU A 96 7.91 -3.41 -9.72
CA LEU A 96 7.75 -4.23 -8.52
C LEU A 96 7.02 -3.45 -7.42
N SER A 97 5.83 -3.92 -7.04
CA SER A 97 5.01 -3.37 -5.96
C SER A 97 5.07 -4.23 -4.71
N ILE A 98 5.52 -3.64 -3.60
CA ILE A 98 5.70 -4.32 -2.32
C ILE A 98 4.83 -3.65 -1.25
N ILE A 99 3.91 -4.40 -0.65
CA ILE A 99 3.17 -3.97 0.53
C ILE A 99 3.89 -4.46 1.78
N VAL A 100 4.17 -3.56 2.70
CA VAL A 100 4.77 -3.87 4.01
C VAL A 100 3.77 -3.53 5.11
N CYS A 101 3.32 -4.52 5.85
CA CYS A 101 2.44 -4.33 7.00
C CYS A 101 2.72 -5.40 8.07
N PRO A 102 2.47 -5.11 9.35
CA PRO A 102 2.46 -6.18 10.36
C PRO A 102 1.31 -7.14 10.08
N LEU A 103 1.41 -8.38 10.56
CA LEU A 103 0.27 -9.30 10.52
C LEU A 103 -0.93 -8.75 11.30
N LEU A 104 -0.62 -8.15 12.46
CA LEU A 104 -1.59 -7.52 13.37
C LEU A 104 -1.10 -6.14 13.80
N ARG A 105 -2.00 -5.18 13.87
CA ARG A 105 -1.76 -3.88 14.51
C ARG A 105 -2.49 -3.84 15.86
N GLY A 106 -1.79 -4.24 16.92
CA GLY A 106 -2.41 -4.52 18.21
C GLY A 106 -3.36 -5.72 18.10
N ARG A 107 -4.67 -5.49 18.24
CA ARG A 107 -5.71 -6.52 18.10
C ARG A 107 -6.49 -6.41 16.78
N ILE A 108 -5.96 -5.67 15.81
CA ILE A 108 -6.58 -5.45 14.52
C ILE A 108 -5.80 -6.25 13.47
N PRO A 109 -6.44 -7.13 12.67
CA PRO A 109 -5.76 -7.85 11.61
C PRO A 109 -5.41 -6.91 10.46
N CYS A 110 -4.18 -7.00 9.94
CA CYS A 110 -3.79 -6.32 8.72
C CYS A 110 -3.87 -7.25 7.49
N VAL A 111 -3.72 -8.56 7.70
CA VAL A 111 -3.98 -9.54 6.63
C VAL A 111 -5.34 -10.19 6.91
N VAL A 112 -6.29 -9.99 5.97
CA VAL A 112 -7.71 -10.31 6.15
C VAL A 112 -8.25 -11.16 5.01
N PRO A 113 -9.38 -11.88 5.18
CA PRO A 113 -10.02 -12.59 4.08
C PRO A 113 -10.51 -11.66 2.95
N LYS A 114 -10.99 -10.46 3.31
CA LYS A 114 -11.47 -9.43 2.38
C LYS A 114 -11.27 -8.06 3.03
N VAL A 115 -10.73 -7.10 2.28
CA VAL A 115 -10.56 -5.71 2.75
C VAL A 115 -11.91 -5.03 2.99
N THR A 116 -11.94 -4.15 3.99
CA THR A 116 -13.11 -3.31 4.32
C THR A 116 -13.49 -2.39 3.16
N THR A 117 -12.48 -1.85 2.47
CA THR A 117 -12.67 -0.95 1.32
C THR A 117 -11.56 -1.23 0.30
N LEU A 118 -11.92 -1.40 -0.97
CA LEU A 118 -10.96 -1.63 -2.04
C LEU A 118 -10.39 -0.29 -2.51
N ILE A 119 -9.11 -0.06 -2.21
CA ILE A 119 -8.37 1.12 -2.67
C ILE A 119 -7.40 0.76 -3.79
N THR A 120 -6.54 -0.22 -3.57
CA THR A 120 -5.57 -0.68 -4.57
C THR A 120 -5.93 -2.10 -4.99
N PRO A 121 -6.31 -2.31 -6.26
CA PRO A 121 -6.59 -3.64 -6.77
C PRO A 121 -5.38 -4.55 -6.70
N GLY A 122 -5.58 -5.81 -6.31
CA GLY A 122 -4.53 -6.80 -6.15
C GLY A 122 -3.74 -7.13 -7.42
N LYS A 123 -4.28 -6.82 -8.60
CA LYS A 123 -3.54 -6.94 -9.86
C LYS A 123 -2.29 -6.08 -9.94
N GLY A 124 -2.25 -4.96 -9.19
CA GLY A 124 -1.10 -4.05 -9.09
C GLY A 124 -0.20 -4.32 -7.88
N VAL A 125 -0.42 -5.41 -7.13
CA VAL A 125 0.38 -5.76 -5.95
C VAL A 125 1.11 -7.07 -6.17
N ASP A 126 2.44 -7.05 -6.13
CA ASP A 126 3.25 -8.23 -6.40
C ASP A 126 3.62 -9.00 -5.13
N VAL A 127 3.96 -8.29 -4.05
CA VAL A 127 4.50 -8.89 -2.83
C VAL A 127 3.88 -8.25 -1.60
N VAL A 128 3.57 -9.07 -0.60
CA VAL A 128 3.17 -8.65 0.74
C VAL A 128 4.20 -9.17 1.74
N VAL A 129 4.79 -8.28 2.53
CA VAL A 129 5.81 -8.58 3.53
C VAL A 129 5.25 -8.35 4.93
N THR A 130 5.33 -9.39 5.76
CA THR A 130 4.98 -9.34 7.18
C THR A 130 6.11 -9.95 8.02
N GLU A 131 6.06 -9.76 9.34
CA GLU A 131 6.99 -10.43 10.27
C GLU A 131 6.82 -11.95 10.33
N TYR A 132 5.75 -12.51 9.76
CA TYR A 132 5.48 -13.94 9.70
C TYR A 132 5.90 -14.60 8.38
N GLY A 133 6.16 -13.83 7.35
CA GLY A 133 6.61 -14.32 6.05
C GLY A 133 6.25 -13.37 4.90
N ILE A 134 6.63 -13.78 3.71
CA ILE A 134 6.45 -13.03 2.48
C ILE A 134 5.45 -13.78 1.60
N ALA A 135 4.35 -13.12 1.24
CA ALA A 135 3.41 -13.66 0.25
C ALA A 135 3.69 -13.00 -1.11
N VAL A 136 3.74 -13.81 -2.15
CA VAL A 136 3.91 -13.35 -3.53
C VAL A 136 2.63 -13.60 -4.30
N ASN A 137 2.20 -12.61 -5.06
CA ASN A 137 1.02 -12.72 -5.92
C ASN A 137 1.19 -13.92 -6.88
N PRO A 138 0.21 -14.82 -6.99
CA PRO A 138 0.29 -15.97 -7.90
C PRO A 138 0.49 -15.59 -9.37
N ALA A 139 0.20 -14.35 -9.75
CA ALA A 139 0.48 -13.82 -11.09
C ALA A 139 1.98 -13.56 -11.34
N ARG A 140 2.82 -13.62 -10.31
CA ARG A 140 4.27 -13.31 -10.36
C ARG A 140 5.13 -14.49 -9.87
N PRO A 141 5.01 -15.70 -10.47
CA PRO A 141 5.73 -16.89 -10.02
C PRO A 141 7.26 -16.71 -10.08
N GLU A 142 7.77 -15.93 -11.02
CA GLU A 142 9.20 -15.63 -11.16
C GLU A 142 9.78 -14.90 -9.95
N ILE A 143 8.98 -14.06 -9.29
CA ILE A 143 9.38 -13.38 -8.05
C ILE A 143 9.45 -14.40 -6.92
N ALA A 144 8.44 -15.25 -6.78
CA ALA A 144 8.40 -16.29 -5.76
C ALA A 144 9.63 -17.22 -5.84
N GLU A 145 9.98 -17.67 -7.05
CA GLU A 145 11.15 -18.52 -7.29
C GLU A 145 12.46 -17.81 -6.89
N ARG A 146 12.64 -16.55 -7.29
CA ARG A 146 13.84 -15.77 -6.95
C ARG A 146 13.99 -15.54 -5.46
N LEU A 147 12.90 -15.19 -4.77
CA LEU A 147 12.91 -14.96 -3.33
C LEU A 147 13.18 -16.26 -2.55
N ALA A 148 12.57 -17.38 -2.97
CA ALA A 148 12.83 -18.69 -2.39
C ALA A 148 14.28 -19.13 -2.60
N ALA A 149 14.85 -18.94 -3.80
CA ALA A 149 16.26 -19.23 -4.09
C ALA A 149 17.21 -18.36 -3.25
N ALA A 150 16.81 -17.16 -2.85
CA ALA A 150 17.54 -16.30 -1.93
C ALA A 150 17.38 -16.71 -0.44
N GLY A 151 16.68 -17.80 -0.15
CA GLY A 151 16.48 -18.32 1.21
C GLY A 151 15.40 -17.58 2.01
N LEU A 152 14.56 -16.78 1.37
CA LEU A 152 13.49 -16.07 2.05
C LEU A 152 12.28 -16.98 2.28
N LYS A 153 11.57 -16.75 3.40
CA LYS A 153 10.39 -17.53 3.79
C LYS A 153 9.17 -17.08 3.00
N ILE A 154 8.83 -17.81 1.95
CA ILE A 154 7.61 -17.62 1.18
C ILE A 154 6.46 -18.41 1.80
N VAL A 155 5.30 -17.77 1.93
CA VAL A 155 4.08 -18.35 2.50
C VAL A 155 2.87 -17.98 1.63
N ASP A 156 1.80 -18.76 1.72
CA ASP A 156 0.52 -18.38 1.11
C ASP A 156 -0.11 -17.22 1.91
N ILE A 157 -0.64 -16.22 1.24
CA ILE A 157 -1.33 -15.09 1.89
C ILE A 157 -2.54 -15.57 2.70
N LYS A 158 -3.18 -16.67 2.29
CA LYS A 158 -4.28 -17.31 3.03
C LYS A 158 -3.81 -17.84 4.38
N ASP A 159 -2.57 -18.37 4.45
CA ASP A 159 -2.00 -18.83 5.72
C ASP A 159 -1.72 -17.66 6.66
N LEU A 160 -1.31 -16.50 6.12
CA LEU A 160 -1.18 -15.27 6.91
C LEU A 160 -2.53 -14.81 7.45
N ALA A 161 -3.58 -14.78 6.63
CA ALA A 161 -4.93 -14.42 7.07
C ALA A 161 -5.47 -15.40 8.12
N ALA A 162 -5.29 -16.70 7.91
CA ALA A 162 -5.65 -17.73 8.88
C ALA A 162 -4.87 -17.60 10.19
N LYS A 163 -3.58 -17.27 10.10
CA LYS A 163 -2.73 -17.00 11.27
C LYS A 163 -3.24 -15.80 12.06
N ALA A 164 -3.57 -14.69 11.39
CA ALA A 164 -4.15 -13.51 12.04
C ALA A 164 -5.43 -13.88 12.80
N THR A 165 -6.37 -14.56 12.13
CA THR A 165 -7.62 -15.03 12.74
C THR A 165 -7.38 -15.98 13.93
N SER A 166 -6.37 -16.84 13.85
CA SER A 166 -6.06 -17.77 14.95
C SER A 166 -5.59 -17.08 16.24
N ILE A 167 -5.02 -15.87 16.09
CA ILE A 167 -4.50 -15.11 17.24
C ILE A 167 -5.58 -14.25 17.90
N ILE A 168 -6.43 -13.60 17.09
CA ILE A 168 -7.37 -12.59 17.58
C ILE A 168 -8.85 -12.98 17.48
N GLY A 169 -9.16 -14.09 16.84
CA GLY A 169 -10.53 -14.44 16.43
C GLY A 169 -10.96 -13.72 15.14
N THR A 170 -12.21 -13.92 14.75
CA THR A 170 -12.82 -13.19 13.64
C THR A 170 -13.42 -11.89 14.18
N PRO A 171 -13.03 -10.72 13.68
CA PRO A 171 -13.64 -9.45 14.09
C PRO A 171 -15.14 -9.43 13.76
N ASP A 172 -15.93 -8.77 14.58
CA ASP A 172 -17.33 -8.51 14.28
C ASP A 172 -17.45 -7.67 13.00
N PRO A 173 -18.42 -7.97 12.13
CA PRO A 173 -18.65 -7.18 10.93
C PRO A 173 -19.08 -5.76 11.30
N LEU A 174 -18.59 -4.77 10.53
CA LEU A 174 -19.03 -3.39 10.71
C LEU A 174 -20.52 -3.24 10.33
N PRO A 175 -21.28 -2.47 11.14
CA PRO A 175 -22.69 -2.24 10.87
C PRO A 175 -22.87 -1.19 9.76
N PHE A 176 -22.56 -1.57 8.53
CA PHE A 176 -22.77 -0.71 7.37
C PHE A 176 -24.25 -0.55 7.06
N GLY A 177 -24.65 0.70 6.81
CA GLY A 177 -25.98 1.04 6.28
C GLY A 177 -26.01 1.08 4.75
N ASP A 178 -27.18 1.38 4.21
CA ASP A 178 -27.39 1.39 2.74
C ASP A 178 -26.96 2.69 2.05
N ARG A 179 -26.69 3.75 2.82
CA ARG A 179 -26.33 5.05 2.26
C ARG A 179 -24.87 5.09 1.84
N VAL A 180 -24.63 5.29 0.54
CA VAL A 180 -23.30 5.56 0.00
C VAL A 180 -22.87 6.97 0.39
N VAL A 181 -21.72 7.10 1.07
CA VAL A 181 -21.15 8.37 1.52
C VAL A 181 -19.89 8.75 0.74
N GLY A 182 -19.31 7.80 -0.01
CA GLY A 182 -18.17 8.02 -0.86
C GLY A 182 -18.05 6.94 -1.94
N VAL A 183 -17.28 7.25 -2.98
CA VAL A 183 -16.97 6.34 -4.08
C VAL A 183 -15.46 6.31 -4.27
N VAL A 184 -14.89 5.13 -4.35
CA VAL A 184 -13.48 4.92 -4.73
C VAL A 184 -13.42 4.76 -6.24
N MET A 185 -12.68 5.62 -6.91
CA MET A 185 -12.51 5.58 -8.37
C MET A 185 -11.06 5.25 -8.72
N SER A 186 -10.88 4.41 -9.74
CA SER A 186 -9.56 4.16 -10.33
C SER A 186 -9.09 5.37 -11.14
N ARG A 187 -7.80 5.39 -11.46
CA ARG A 187 -7.19 6.36 -12.39
C ARG A 187 -7.84 6.36 -13.78
N HIS A 188 -8.52 5.25 -14.15
CA HIS A 188 -9.20 5.08 -15.44
C HIS A 188 -10.68 5.46 -15.40
N GLY A 189 -11.17 5.99 -14.25
CA GLY A 189 -12.55 6.43 -14.07
C GLY A 189 -13.53 5.31 -13.71
N GLU A 190 -13.05 4.10 -13.43
CA GLU A 190 -13.89 2.98 -12.97
C GLU A 190 -14.19 3.10 -11.49
N ILE A 191 -15.40 2.76 -11.08
CA ILE A 191 -15.76 2.65 -9.66
C ILE A 191 -15.19 1.32 -9.13
N LEU A 192 -14.20 1.40 -8.24
CA LEU A 192 -13.61 0.26 -7.57
C LEU A 192 -14.46 -0.20 -6.38
N ASP A 193 -14.99 0.75 -5.60
CA ASP A 193 -15.77 0.46 -4.41
C ASP A 193 -16.67 1.61 -4.00
N ARG A 194 -17.59 1.33 -3.06
CA ARG A 194 -18.50 2.31 -2.44
C ARG A 194 -18.32 2.28 -0.94
N ILE A 195 -18.13 3.45 -0.35
CA ILE A 195 -18.03 3.61 1.10
C ILE A 195 -19.44 3.87 1.63
N HIS A 196 -19.89 3.01 2.51
CA HIS A 196 -21.18 3.10 3.16
C HIS A 196 -21.10 3.79 4.51
N ASN A 197 -22.19 4.43 4.95
CA ASN A 197 -22.27 4.94 6.31
C ASN A 197 -22.26 3.80 7.33
N ILE A 198 -21.76 4.09 8.52
CA ILE A 198 -21.98 3.24 9.69
C ILE A 198 -23.33 3.59 10.30
N VAL A 199 -24.06 2.59 10.75
CA VAL A 199 -25.32 2.73 11.54
C VAL A 199 -25.03 2.38 12.98
N GLU A 200 -25.67 3.11 13.92
CA GLU A 200 -25.59 2.85 15.36
C GLU A 200 -26.48 1.68 15.76
#